data_938c42b34851d140072013a58818ae87
#
_entry.id   938c42b34851d140072013a58818ae87
#
_cell.length_a   1.000
_cell.length_b   1.000
_cell.length_c   1.000
_cell.angle_alpha   90.00
_cell.angle_beta   90.00
_cell.angle_gamma   90.00
#
_symmetry.space_group_name_H-M   'P 1'
#
loop_
_entity.id
_entity.type
_entity.pdbx_description
1 polymer ?
#
loop_
_entity_poly.entity_id
_entity_poly.type
_entity_poly.pdbx_seq_one_letter_code
_entity_poly.pdbx_strand_id
1 'polypeptide(L)'
;MSGILKFDRTPVARLISCAASFASAALVFDYLSKGEKEIEAFPMFALVVLFLGTLAAAVVQYGDHIYLSDDGVMYENWVLKQFGRRGRWMRWEDVVEVREIKRKVLIVFSRDGRRMLVDAILGYPIARNEILRRAPQAILSGTLASEDS
;
A
#
# COMPACT_ATOMS: atom_id res chain seq x y z
N MET A 1 -10.68 -27.52 0.84
CA MET A 1 -10.04 -26.78 -0.27
C MET A 1 -9.41 -25.54 0.33
N SER A 2 -8.10 -25.57 0.53
CA SER A 2 -7.33 -24.44 1.04
C SER A 2 -7.21 -23.39 -0.08
N GLY A 3 -7.98 -22.33 0.04
CA GLY A 3 -7.98 -21.26 -0.96
C GLY A 3 -7.05 -20.15 -0.58
N ILE A 4 -6.08 -19.84 -1.42
CA ILE A 4 -5.33 -18.59 -1.32
C ILE A 4 -6.23 -17.47 -1.83
N LEU A 5 -6.55 -16.51 -0.97
CA LEU A 5 -7.26 -15.30 -1.34
C LEU A 5 -6.23 -14.20 -1.67
N LYS A 6 -6.37 -13.60 -2.85
CA LYS A 6 -5.54 -12.50 -3.31
C LYS A 6 -6.33 -11.20 -3.27
N PHE A 7 -5.74 -10.17 -2.69
CA PHE A 7 -6.30 -8.82 -2.65
C PHE A 7 -5.35 -7.83 -3.28
N ASP A 8 -5.88 -7.05 -4.21
CA ASP A 8 -5.16 -6.00 -4.93
C ASP A 8 -5.51 -4.63 -4.35
N ARG A 9 -4.66 -3.64 -4.58
CA ARG A 9 -4.97 -2.25 -4.25
C ARG A 9 -6.19 -1.75 -5.01
N THR A 10 -6.95 -0.85 -4.39
CA THR A 10 -8.14 -0.26 -5.02
C THR A 10 -7.77 0.50 -6.29
N PRO A 11 -8.63 0.47 -7.33
CA PRO A 11 -8.43 1.24 -8.55
C PRO A 11 -8.25 2.74 -8.29
N VAL A 12 -8.95 3.27 -7.28
CA VAL A 12 -8.84 4.68 -6.88
C VAL A 12 -7.43 5.05 -6.43
N ALA A 13 -6.81 4.23 -5.57
CA ALA A 13 -5.44 4.48 -5.12
C ALA A 13 -4.45 4.48 -6.29
N ARG A 14 -4.60 3.55 -7.22
CA ARG A 14 -3.80 3.48 -8.45
C ARG A 14 -4.02 4.69 -9.34
N LEU A 15 -5.29 5.10 -9.54
CA LEU A 15 -5.64 6.25 -10.37
C LEU A 15 -5.05 7.55 -9.83
N ILE A 16 -5.11 7.77 -8.51
CA ILE A 16 -4.52 8.97 -7.88
C ILE A 16 -3.02 9.03 -8.14
N SER A 17 -2.30 7.92 -7.97
CA SER A 17 -0.86 7.88 -8.20
C SER A 17 -0.49 8.09 -9.66
N CYS A 18 -1.26 7.54 -10.59
CA CYS A 18 -1.09 7.81 -12.01
C CYS A 18 -1.37 9.28 -12.35
N ALA A 19 -2.46 9.85 -11.85
CA ALA A 19 -2.79 11.25 -12.08
C ALA A 19 -1.70 12.19 -11.55
N ALA A 20 -1.15 11.92 -10.37
CA ALA A 20 -0.02 12.68 -9.83
C ALA A 20 1.22 12.60 -10.72
N SER A 21 1.52 11.41 -11.28
CA SER A 21 2.65 11.23 -12.20
C SER A 21 2.44 11.98 -13.52
N PHE A 22 1.23 11.96 -14.09
CA PHE A 22 0.90 12.72 -15.28
C PHE A 22 0.96 14.23 -15.04
N ALA A 23 0.44 14.70 -13.91
CA ALA A 23 0.49 16.12 -13.57
C ALA A 23 1.94 16.61 -13.41
N SER A 24 2.80 15.85 -12.74
CA SER A 24 4.20 16.20 -12.59
C SER A 24 4.96 16.14 -13.93
N ALA A 25 4.67 15.18 -14.81
CA ALA A 25 5.21 15.13 -16.16
C ALA A 25 4.80 16.37 -16.99
N ALA A 26 3.54 16.78 -16.90
CA ALA A 26 3.04 17.98 -17.58
C ALA A 26 3.76 19.25 -17.10
N LEU A 27 4.03 19.38 -15.80
CA LEU A 27 4.80 20.49 -15.25
C LEU A 27 6.23 20.52 -15.77
N VAL A 28 6.89 19.35 -15.84
CA VAL A 28 8.24 19.26 -16.43
C VAL A 28 8.22 19.68 -17.89
N PHE A 29 7.24 19.18 -18.64
CA PHE A 29 7.09 19.51 -20.07
C PHE A 29 6.79 21.01 -20.29
N ASP A 30 5.87 21.61 -19.52
CA ASP A 30 5.55 23.03 -19.58
C ASP A 30 6.79 23.90 -19.27
N TYR A 31 7.55 23.51 -18.25
CA TYR A 31 8.79 24.20 -17.90
C TYR A 31 9.84 24.14 -19.02
N LEU A 32 10.00 22.98 -19.67
CA LEU A 32 10.94 22.81 -20.78
C LEU A 32 10.48 23.55 -22.05
N SER A 33 9.17 23.61 -22.30
CA SER A 33 8.61 24.21 -23.52
C SER A 33 8.66 25.73 -23.54
N LYS A 34 8.74 26.35 -22.38
CA LYS A 34 8.84 27.82 -22.26
C LYS A 34 10.13 28.40 -22.81
N GLY A 35 11.10 27.56 -23.14
CA GLY A 35 12.25 27.85 -24.03
C GLY A 35 13.11 29.03 -23.60
N GLU A 36 13.07 29.43 -22.36
CA GLU A 36 13.64 30.70 -21.97
C GLU A 36 15.07 30.61 -21.46
N LYS A 37 15.74 31.70 -21.69
CA LYS A 37 17.16 31.97 -21.71
C LYS A 37 17.93 31.62 -20.44
N GLU A 38 17.28 31.28 -19.35
CA GLU A 38 17.92 30.81 -18.11
C GLU A 38 17.03 29.75 -17.45
N ILE A 39 17.18 28.48 -17.88
CA ILE A 39 16.66 27.35 -17.12
C ILE A 39 17.42 27.36 -15.79
N GLU A 40 16.77 27.87 -14.74
CA GLU A 40 17.34 27.74 -13.40
C GLU A 40 17.46 26.26 -13.05
N ALA A 41 18.67 25.82 -12.78
CA ALA A 41 18.96 24.40 -12.55
C ALA A 41 18.19 23.83 -11.34
N PHE A 42 17.93 24.63 -10.33
CA PHE A 42 17.27 24.18 -9.11
C PHE A 42 15.78 23.83 -9.31
N PRO A 43 14.93 24.69 -9.91
CA PRO A 43 13.55 24.33 -10.19
C PRO A 43 13.42 23.11 -11.12
N MET A 44 14.26 23.03 -12.14
CA MET A 44 14.28 21.89 -13.05
C MET A 44 14.62 20.59 -12.32
N PHE A 45 15.66 20.60 -11.49
CA PHE A 45 16.02 19.43 -10.69
C PHE A 45 14.88 19.01 -9.77
N ALA A 46 14.24 19.96 -9.07
CA ALA A 46 13.11 19.66 -8.18
C ALA A 46 11.92 19.03 -8.93
N LEU A 47 11.57 19.52 -10.12
CA LEU A 47 10.51 18.96 -10.96
C LEU A 47 10.83 17.54 -11.42
N VAL A 48 12.07 17.28 -11.84
CA VAL A 48 12.50 15.94 -12.25
C VAL A 48 12.43 14.96 -11.07
N VAL A 49 12.90 15.38 -9.89
CA VAL A 49 12.81 14.55 -8.67
C VAL A 49 11.36 14.26 -8.31
N LEU A 50 10.49 15.25 -8.39
CA LEU A 50 9.05 15.09 -8.14
C LEU A 50 8.43 14.09 -9.12
N PHE A 51 8.71 14.23 -10.40
CA PHE A 51 8.21 13.31 -11.44
C PHE A 51 8.69 11.87 -11.20
N LEU A 52 9.98 11.67 -10.99
CA LEU A 52 10.54 10.35 -10.74
C LEU A 52 9.98 9.74 -9.45
N GLY A 53 9.79 10.53 -8.41
CA GLY A 53 9.21 10.10 -7.14
C GLY A 53 7.74 9.65 -7.29
N THR A 54 6.92 10.44 -8.00
CA THR A 54 5.50 10.08 -8.24
C THR A 54 5.37 8.88 -9.16
N LEU A 55 6.22 8.77 -10.18
CA LEU A 55 6.27 7.61 -11.07
C LEU A 55 6.67 6.34 -10.31
N ALA A 56 7.70 6.40 -9.49
CA ALA A 56 8.12 5.27 -8.67
C ALA A 56 7.00 4.85 -7.70
N ALA A 57 6.32 5.80 -7.07
CA ALA A 57 5.18 5.52 -6.20
C ALA A 57 4.03 4.83 -6.95
N ALA A 58 3.69 5.28 -8.16
CA ALA A 58 2.68 4.66 -8.99
C ALA A 58 3.05 3.21 -9.33
N VAL A 59 4.28 2.98 -9.80
CA VAL A 59 4.77 1.64 -10.15
C VAL A 59 4.74 0.70 -8.96
N VAL A 60 5.18 1.16 -7.79
CA VAL A 60 5.15 0.35 -6.55
C VAL A 60 3.71 -0.01 -6.17
N GLN A 61 2.76 0.92 -6.25
CA GLN A 61 1.36 0.64 -5.90
C GLN A 61 0.68 -0.36 -6.84
N TYR A 62 1.07 -0.42 -8.12
CA TYR A 62 0.58 -1.46 -9.03
C TYR A 62 1.07 -2.85 -8.66
N GLY A 63 2.24 -2.95 -8.06
CA GLY A 63 2.86 -4.20 -7.66
C GLY A 63 2.40 -4.78 -6.32
N ASP A 64 1.64 -4.03 -5.54
CA ASP A 64 1.23 -4.42 -4.18
C ASP A 64 0.10 -5.45 -4.19
N HIS A 65 0.36 -6.60 -3.57
CA HIS A 65 -0.63 -7.65 -3.36
C HIS A 65 -0.59 -8.17 -1.92
N ILE A 66 -1.76 -8.52 -1.41
CA ILE A 66 -1.90 -9.20 -0.13
C ILE A 66 -2.52 -10.56 -0.39
N TYR A 67 -1.88 -11.60 0.11
CA TYR A 67 -2.33 -12.98 0.01
C TYR A 67 -2.69 -13.49 1.40
N LEU A 68 -3.88 -14.06 1.55
CA LEU A 68 -4.30 -14.77 2.74
C LEU A 68 -4.34 -16.26 2.40
N SER A 69 -3.53 -17.05 3.09
CA SER A 69 -3.52 -18.51 3.00
C SER A 69 -3.98 -19.11 4.32
N ASP A 70 -4.13 -20.43 4.39
CA ASP A 70 -4.48 -21.11 5.65
C ASP A 70 -3.38 -20.96 6.71
N ASP A 71 -2.13 -20.80 6.31
CA ASP A 71 -0.97 -20.74 7.22
C ASP A 71 -0.61 -19.31 7.66
N GLY A 72 -1.03 -18.28 6.91
CA GLY A 72 -0.64 -16.92 7.25
C GLY A 72 -1.04 -15.88 6.22
N VAL A 73 -0.59 -14.65 6.46
CA VAL A 73 -0.75 -13.50 5.59
C VAL A 73 0.58 -13.16 4.94
N MET A 74 0.56 -12.88 3.65
CA MET A 74 1.74 -12.45 2.89
C MET A 74 1.45 -11.13 2.19
N TYR A 75 2.35 -10.18 2.39
CA TYR A 75 2.44 -8.99 1.57
C TYR A 75 3.55 -9.17 0.55
N GLU A 76 3.24 -9.05 -0.71
CA GLU A 76 4.20 -9.11 -1.80
C GLU A 76 4.05 -7.89 -2.70
N ASN A 77 5.20 -7.33 -3.09
CA ASN A 77 5.26 -6.35 -4.15
C ASN A 77 6.14 -6.92 -5.28
N TRP A 78 5.51 -7.24 -6.41
CA TRP A 78 6.22 -7.89 -7.51
C TRP A 78 7.31 -6.99 -8.10
N VAL A 79 7.14 -5.67 -8.08
CA VAL A 79 8.16 -4.72 -8.55
C VAL A 79 9.38 -4.77 -7.64
N LEU A 80 9.19 -4.67 -6.32
CA LEU A 80 10.28 -4.73 -5.35
C LEU A 80 10.95 -6.10 -5.33
N LYS A 81 10.23 -7.15 -5.69
CA LYS A 81 10.77 -8.51 -5.83
C LYS A 81 11.85 -8.58 -6.92
N GLN A 82 11.68 -7.84 -8.03
CA GLN A 82 12.70 -7.76 -9.10
C GLN A 82 14.01 -7.11 -8.60
N PHE A 83 13.92 -6.27 -7.58
CA PHE A 83 15.08 -5.67 -6.90
C PHE A 83 15.56 -6.48 -5.70
N GLY A 84 15.23 -7.76 -5.62
CA GLY A 84 15.69 -8.69 -4.57
C GLY A 84 14.97 -8.53 -3.22
N ARG A 85 13.94 -7.69 -3.10
CA ARG A 85 13.14 -7.60 -1.88
C ARG A 85 12.16 -8.76 -1.81
N ARG A 86 12.28 -9.57 -0.76
CA ARG A 86 11.34 -10.67 -0.49
C ARG A 86 10.03 -10.11 0.07
N GLY A 87 8.91 -10.78 -0.25
CA GLY A 87 7.62 -10.54 0.38
C GLY A 87 7.71 -10.70 1.92
N ARG A 88 6.81 -10.02 2.63
CA ARG A 88 6.71 -10.17 4.08
C ARG A 88 5.68 -11.24 4.36
N TRP A 89 6.11 -12.28 5.09
CA TRP A 89 5.26 -13.37 5.53
C TRP A 89 5.05 -13.31 7.04
N MET A 90 3.82 -13.56 7.49
CA MET A 90 3.45 -13.64 8.90
C MET A 90 2.49 -14.82 9.08
N ARG A 91 2.85 -15.77 9.93
CA ARG A 91 1.98 -16.91 10.27
C ARG A 91 0.84 -16.47 11.17
N TRP A 92 -0.32 -17.10 11.05
CA TRP A 92 -1.47 -16.77 11.91
C TRP A 92 -1.16 -17.03 13.38
N GLU A 93 -0.41 -18.09 13.71
CA GLU A 93 0.01 -18.43 15.07
C GLU A 93 0.87 -17.36 15.73
N ASP A 94 1.58 -16.56 14.95
CA ASP A 94 2.44 -15.48 15.42
C ASP A 94 1.66 -14.16 15.60
N VAL A 95 0.45 -14.06 15.08
CA VAL A 95 -0.36 -12.84 15.18
C VAL A 95 -0.89 -12.69 16.60
N VAL A 96 -0.57 -11.57 17.23
CA VAL A 96 -0.97 -11.26 18.62
C VAL A 96 -1.99 -10.15 18.71
N GLU A 97 -2.00 -9.22 17.75
CA GLU A 97 -2.93 -8.10 17.74
C GLU A 97 -3.31 -7.74 16.30
N VAL A 98 -4.58 -7.41 16.11
CA VAL A 98 -5.09 -6.81 14.88
C VAL A 98 -5.71 -5.47 15.26
N ARG A 99 -5.14 -4.38 14.76
CA ARG A 99 -5.60 -3.02 15.03
C ARG A 99 -6.32 -2.46 13.83
N GLU A 100 -7.55 -2.05 14.01
CA GLU A 100 -8.32 -1.36 12.99
C GLU A 100 -8.23 0.16 13.17
N ILE A 101 -7.82 0.86 12.11
CA ILE A 101 -7.72 2.31 12.06
C ILE A 101 -8.66 2.83 10.96
N LYS A 102 -9.59 3.73 11.29
CA LYS A 102 -10.45 4.42 10.32
C LYS A 102 -11.18 3.50 9.33
N ARG A 103 -11.86 2.46 9.79
CA ARG A 103 -12.77 1.56 9.02
C ARG A 103 -12.20 0.90 7.73
N LYS A 104 -10.96 1.19 7.31
CA LYS A 104 -10.39 0.67 6.05
C LYS A 104 -8.90 0.33 6.13
N VAL A 105 -8.33 0.37 7.33
CA VAL A 105 -6.92 0.11 7.54
C VAL A 105 -6.76 -0.86 8.70
N LEU A 106 -6.17 -2.02 8.43
CA LEU A 106 -5.77 -2.97 9.47
C LEU A 106 -4.26 -2.97 9.60
N ILE A 107 -3.80 -3.03 10.84
CA ILE A 107 -2.41 -3.34 11.15
C ILE A 107 -2.41 -4.67 11.89
N VAL A 108 -1.71 -5.64 11.32
CA VAL A 108 -1.51 -6.95 11.92
C VAL A 108 -0.15 -6.95 12.60
N PHE A 109 -0.10 -7.25 13.89
CA PHE A 109 1.10 -7.30 14.69
C PHE A 109 1.47 -8.73 15.01
N SER A 110 2.74 -9.06 14.84
CA SER A 110 3.30 -10.35 15.21
C SER A 110 4.01 -10.27 16.56
N ARG A 111 4.11 -11.43 17.23
CA ARG A 111 4.79 -11.61 18.51
C ARG A 111 6.26 -11.13 18.50
N ASP A 112 6.93 -11.21 17.36
CA ASP A 112 8.30 -10.75 17.17
C ASP A 112 8.44 -9.24 16.86
N GLY A 113 7.34 -8.48 17.00
CA GLY A 113 7.29 -7.04 16.78
C GLY A 113 7.17 -6.62 15.31
N ARG A 114 7.08 -7.56 14.37
CA ARG A 114 6.79 -7.22 12.97
C ARG A 114 5.36 -6.72 12.84
N ARG A 115 5.17 -5.81 11.90
CA ARG A 115 3.84 -5.28 11.57
C ARG A 115 3.59 -5.36 10.07
N MET A 116 2.35 -5.65 9.71
CA MET A 116 1.88 -5.66 8.33
C MET A 116 0.67 -4.75 8.22
N LEU A 117 0.72 -3.82 7.27
CA LEU A 117 -0.35 -2.90 6.97
C LEU A 117 -1.22 -3.48 5.86
N VAL A 118 -2.52 -3.55 6.11
CA VAL A 118 -3.55 -3.97 5.15
C VAL A 118 -4.46 -2.77 4.93
N ASP A 119 -4.19 -2.01 3.88
CA ASP A 119 -4.90 -0.78 3.55
C ASP A 119 -5.25 -0.68 2.06
N ALA A 120 -6.23 0.14 1.75
CA ALA A 120 -6.61 0.51 0.38
C ALA A 120 -6.74 -0.69 -0.58
N ILE A 121 -7.20 -1.85 -0.08
CA ILE A 121 -7.39 -3.06 -0.90
C ILE A 121 -8.83 -3.20 -1.38
N LEU A 122 -8.98 -3.77 -2.57
CA LEU A 122 -10.28 -4.17 -3.09
C LEU A 122 -10.83 -5.35 -2.25
N GLY A 123 -12.07 -5.22 -1.80
CA GLY A 123 -12.66 -6.26 -0.94
C GLY A 123 -12.20 -6.20 0.52
N TYR A 124 -11.83 -5.02 1.03
CA TYR A 124 -11.41 -4.83 2.42
C TYR A 124 -12.30 -5.53 3.47
N PRO A 125 -13.65 -5.46 3.41
CA PRO A 125 -14.49 -6.16 4.39
C PRO A 125 -14.28 -7.67 4.40
N ILE A 126 -14.05 -8.26 3.24
CA ILE A 126 -13.78 -9.71 3.10
C ILE A 126 -12.41 -10.02 3.71
N ALA A 127 -11.38 -9.26 3.35
CA ALA A 127 -10.04 -9.46 3.90
C ALA A 127 -10.01 -9.28 5.42
N ARG A 128 -10.70 -8.26 5.95
CA ARG A 128 -10.84 -8.02 7.38
C ARG A 128 -11.45 -9.23 8.09
N ASN A 129 -12.60 -9.70 7.61
CA ASN A 129 -13.29 -10.84 8.22
C ASN A 129 -12.45 -12.11 8.16
N GLU A 130 -11.75 -12.36 7.05
CA GLU A 130 -10.86 -13.50 6.92
C GLU A 130 -9.65 -13.41 7.86
N ILE A 131 -9.04 -12.24 8.03
CA ILE A 131 -7.93 -12.04 8.97
C ILE A 131 -8.40 -12.34 10.40
N LEU A 132 -9.55 -11.78 10.81
CA LEU A 132 -10.09 -12.01 12.15
C LEU A 132 -10.49 -13.46 12.37
N ARG A 133 -11.03 -14.14 11.36
CA ARG A 133 -11.39 -15.56 11.43
C ARG A 133 -10.17 -16.47 11.59
N ARG A 134 -9.06 -16.13 10.89
CA ARG A 134 -7.84 -16.96 10.85
C ARG A 134 -6.87 -16.68 12.00
N ALA A 135 -7.01 -15.55 12.68
CA ALA A 135 -6.23 -15.18 13.87
C ALA A 135 -7.14 -14.96 15.08
N PRO A 136 -7.93 -15.98 15.54
CA PRO A 136 -8.90 -15.81 16.62
C PRO A 136 -8.28 -15.49 17.97
N GLN A 137 -6.98 -15.80 18.16
CA GLN A 137 -6.22 -15.49 19.36
C GLN A 137 -5.78 -14.01 19.42
N ALA A 138 -5.86 -13.29 18.30
CA ALA A 138 -5.39 -11.92 18.24
C ALA A 138 -6.35 -10.97 18.97
N ILE A 139 -5.79 -10.05 19.74
CA ILE A 139 -6.57 -8.97 20.36
C ILE A 139 -7.00 -8.01 19.26
N LEU A 140 -8.31 -7.83 19.11
CA LEU A 140 -8.83 -6.79 18.24
C LEU A 140 -8.79 -5.47 18.98
N SER A 141 -7.89 -4.57 18.60
CA SER A 141 -7.82 -3.21 19.10
C SER A 141 -8.15 -2.22 17.99
N GLY A 142 -8.90 -1.18 18.30
CA GLY A 142 -9.23 -0.15 17.33
C GLY A 142 -10.06 0.95 17.95
N THR A 143 -9.94 2.15 17.43
CA THR A 143 -10.85 3.23 17.75
C THR A 143 -12.18 2.92 17.07
N LEU A 144 -13.09 2.28 17.78
CA LEU A 144 -14.50 2.45 17.50
C LEU A 144 -14.74 3.96 17.68
N ALA A 145 -14.68 4.70 16.57
CA ALA A 145 -15.26 6.04 16.59
C ALA A 145 -16.71 5.81 17.02
N SER A 146 -17.04 6.24 18.23
CA SER A 146 -18.39 6.27 18.75
C SER A 146 -19.28 6.86 17.65
N GLU A 147 -20.16 6.05 17.10
CA GLU A 147 -21.34 6.53 16.42
C GLU A 147 -22.22 7.11 17.52
N ASP A 148 -22.04 8.39 17.81
CA ASP A 148 -23.03 9.22 18.48
C ASP A 148 -22.68 10.68 18.19
N SER A 149 -23.34 11.23 17.18
CA SER A 149 -23.88 12.60 17.11
C SER A 149 -24.49 12.83 15.75
#